data_57ae0414e28d7703c068468e0dd291ee
#
_entry.id   57ae0414e28d7703c068468e0dd291ee
#
_cell.length_a   1.000
_cell.length_b   1.000
_cell.length_c   1.000
_cell.angle_alpha   90.00
_cell.angle_beta   90.00
_cell.angle_gamma   90.00
#
_symmetry.space_group_name_H-M   'P 1'
#
loop_
_entity.id
_entity.type
_entity.pdbx_description
1 polymer ?
#
loop_
_entity_poly.entity_id
_entity_poly.type
_entity_poly.pdbx_seq_one_letter_code
_entity_poly.pdbx_strand_id
1 'polypeptide(L)'
;MNLRVGFELVFACSQPTPMLLMLHTHAAHANEVLVPDRLLVGPPLPLTHYHDAFGNYCSRLITPPCGFLTLSSTAVLAVAGDPEVPSLDSYQSPVEDLPDECLQFLLGSRYCETDLLSNVAWQMFGNTPLGRPRVQAICDYVHRHVVFDYQQARPTRTAFETFREGVGVCRDYAHLAVALCRAMNIPARYCSGYISDVGLPPPYAPMDFCAWFEAWLGGRWQAFDPRNNAPRTGRVLMARGRDAADVALSNAFGPTPLAKFTVVCEPDEEPESLAVRAVASMQG
;
A
#
# COMPACT_ATOMS: atom_id res chain seq x y z
N MET A 1 -12.36 -16.29 -5.21
CA MET A 1 -11.23 -17.23 -5.02
C MET A 1 -10.61 -16.98 -3.65
N ASN A 2 -9.92 -17.98 -3.09
CA ASN A 2 -9.14 -17.78 -1.87
C ASN A 2 -7.74 -17.30 -2.22
N LEU A 3 -7.26 -16.29 -1.52
CA LEU A 3 -5.94 -15.71 -1.69
C LEU A 3 -5.17 -15.82 -0.37
N ARG A 4 -4.00 -16.43 -0.40
CA ARG A 4 -3.06 -16.47 0.71
C ARG A 4 -2.10 -15.29 0.59
N VAL A 5 -2.03 -14.48 1.63
CA VAL A 5 -1.07 -13.38 1.76
C VAL A 5 -0.21 -13.59 3.00
N GLY A 6 1.03 -13.16 2.94
CA GLY A 6 1.92 -13.29 4.08
C GLY A 6 3.30 -12.70 3.83
N PHE A 7 4.11 -12.70 4.89
CA PHE A 7 5.48 -12.22 4.82
C PHE A 7 6.36 -12.90 5.87
N GLU A 8 7.67 -12.84 5.64
CA GLU A 8 8.71 -13.05 6.62
C GLU A 8 9.76 -11.94 6.48
N LEU A 9 9.95 -11.17 7.54
CA LEU A 9 10.95 -10.10 7.66
C LEU A 9 11.93 -10.45 8.77
N VAL A 10 13.24 -10.36 8.50
CA VAL A 10 14.27 -10.57 9.52
C VAL A 10 15.11 -9.32 9.63
N PHE A 11 15.20 -8.77 10.84
CA PHE A 11 16.00 -7.59 11.15
C PHE A 11 17.20 -7.98 12.00
N ALA A 12 18.38 -7.45 11.68
CA ALA A 12 19.56 -7.57 12.52
C ALA A 12 19.50 -6.50 13.62
N CYS A 13 19.57 -6.94 14.88
CA CYS A 13 19.48 -6.07 16.04
C CYS A 13 20.82 -6.01 16.75
N SER A 14 21.32 -4.81 17.00
CA SER A 14 22.57 -4.57 17.74
C SER A 14 22.33 -3.95 19.12
N GLN A 15 21.10 -3.49 19.38
CA GLN A 15 20.68 -2.88 20.63
C GLN A 15 19.16 -2.90 20.72
N PRO A 16 18.56 -2.76 21.91
CA PRO A 16 17.12 -2.59 22.05
C PRO A 16 16.66 -1.33 21.31
N THR A 17 15.77 -1.51 20.34
CA THR A 17 15.29 -0.43 19.46
C THR A 17 13.76 -0.46 19.41
N PRO A 18 13.05 0.64 19.74
CA PRO A 18 11.62 0.72 19.51
C PRO A 18 11.29 0.62 18.02
N MET A 19 10.25 -0.16 17.68
CA MET A 19 9.73 -0.29 16.31
C MET A 19 8.22 -0.10 16.30
N LEU A 20 7.73 0.62 15.29
CA LEU A 20 6.33 0.69 14.89
C LEU A 20 6.13 -0.13 13.61
N LEU A 21 5.08 -0.93 13.57
CA LEU A 21 4.82 -1.88 12.49
C LEU A 21 3.39 -1.68 11.97
N MET A 22 3.24 -1.60 10.65
CA MET A 22 1.97 -1.58 9.92
C MET A 22 1.91 -2.80 9.01
N LEU A 23 1.80 -3.99 9.59
CA LEU A 23 1.97 -5.28 8.92
C LEU A 23 0.69 -6.13 8.97
N HIS A 24 -0.43 -5.56 9.40
CA HIS A 24 -1.71 -6.24 9.50
C HIS A 24 -2.57 -5.99 8.25
N THR A 25 -3.43 -6.95 7.95
CA THR A 25 -4.51 -6.75 6.97
C THR A 25 -5.45 -5.66 7.47
N HIS A 26 -5.78 -4.69 6.61
CA HIS A 26 -6.63 -3.57 6.99
C HIS A 26 -8.08 -4.01 7.25
N ALA A 27 -8.74 -3.37 8.21
CA ALA A 27 -10.13 -3.67 8.59
C ALA A 27 -11.15 -3.53 7.43
N ALA A 28 -10.80 -2.86 6.34
CA ALA A 28 -11.63 -2.83 5.12
C ALA A 28 -11.90 -4.23 4.55
N HIS A 29 -11.03 -5.20 4.82
CA HIS A 29 -11.18 -6.60 4.40
C HIS A 29 -11.83 -7.51 5.45
N ALA A 30 -12.38 -6.97 6.55
CA ALA A 30 -12.91 -7.78 7.66
C ALA A 30 -13.94 -8.85 7.22
N ASN A 31 -14.76 -8.54 6.20
CA ASN A 31 -15.76 -9.47 5.66
C ASN A 31 -15.18 -10.49 4.66
N GLU A 32 -13.93 -10.33 4.24
CA GLU A 32 -13.25 -11.19 3.27
C GLU A 32 -12.28 -12.16 3.95
N VAL A 33 -11.90 -11.90 5.21
CA VAL A 33 -10.94 -12.70 5.96
C VAL A 33 -11.52 -14.05 6.33
N LEU A 34 -10.93 -15.14 5.80
CA LEU A 34 -11.22 -16.53 6.16
C LEU A 34 -10.31 -17.02 7.28
N VAL A 35 -9.02 -16.70 7.21
CA VAL A 35 -8.03 -16.94 8.24
C VAL A 35 -7.38 -15.61 8.59
N PRO A 36 -7.59 -15.10 9.81
CA PRO A 36 -7.04 -13.81 10.21
C PRO A 36 -5.52 -13.84 10.30
N ASP A 37 -4.89 -12.73 9.96
CA ASP A 37 -3.47 -12.52 10.14
C ASP A 37 -3.12 -12.54 11.64
N ARG A 38 -1.99 -13.18 11.96
CA ARG A 38 -1.40 -13.15 13.28
C ARG A 38 0.08 -12.83 13.15
N LEU A 39 0.47 -11.69 13.69
CA LEU A 39 1.88 -11.31 13.71
C LEU A 39 2.65 -12.19 14.72
N LEU A 40 3.49 -13.05 14.18
CA LEU A 40 4.41 -13.89 14.96
C LEU A 40 5.75 -13.17 15.10
N VAL A 41 6.33 -13.21 16.29
CA VAL A 41 7.57 -12.52 16.64
C VAL A 41 8.56 -13.54 17.23
N GLY A 42 9.72 -13.67 16.61
CA GLY A 42 10.81 -14.52 17.04
C GLY A 42 12.11 -13.72 17.29
N PRO A 43 12.69 -13.74 18.51
CA PRO A 43 12.20 -14.37 19.73
C PRO A 43 10.90 -13.74 20.23
N PRO A 44 10.10 -14.44 21.05
CA PRO A 44 8.87 -13.88 21.60
C PRO A 44 9.12 -12.59 22.38
N LEU A 45 8.43 -11.51 21.99
CA LEU A 45 8.53 -10.19 22.60
C LEU A 45 7.13 -9.64 22.88
N PRO A 46 6.98 -8.79 23.90
CA PRO A 46 5.72 -8.08 24.15
C PRO A 46 5.35 -7.21 22.94
N LEU A 47 4.12 -7.37 22.46
CA LEU A 47 3.50 -6.51 21.46
C LEU A 47 2.43 -5.64 22.11
N THR A 48 2.35 -4.40 21.71
CA THR A 48 1.20 -3.54 21.98
C THR A 48 0.62 -3.06 20.68
N HIS A 49 -0.71 -2.92 20.64
CA HIS A 49 -1.44 -2.56 19.43
C HIS A 49 -2.21 -1.26 19.62
N TYR A 50 -2.43 -0.54 18.53
CA TYR A 50 -3.22 0.69 18.50
C TYR A 50 -3.75 0.95 17.08
N HIS A 51 -4.71 1.86 16.94
CA HIS A 51 -5.07 2.41 15.64
C HIS A 51 -4.48 3.80 15.49
N ASP A 52 -3.96 4.09 14.31
CA ASP A 52 -3.51 5.44 13.97
C ASP A 52 -4.68 6.35 13.54
N ALA A 53 -4.37 7.60 13.18
CA ALA A 53 -5.36 8.57 12.74
C ALA A 53 -6.02 8.23 11.38
N PHE A 54 -5.46 7.29 10.62
CA PHE A 54 -5.99 6.83 9.33
C PHE A 54 -6.77 5.51 9.44
N GLY A 55 -6.91 4.97 10.67
CA GLY A 55 -7.60 3.71 10.96
C GLY A 55 -6.77 2.46 10.69
N ASN A 56 -5.46 2.59 10.46
CA ASN A 56 -4.57 1.45 10.31
C ASN A 56 -4.36 0.75 11.67
N TYR A 57 -4.37 -0.58 11.66
CA TYR A 57 -4.04 -1.36 12.85
C TYR A 57 -2.52 -1.54 12.95
N CYS A 58 -1.94 -0.96 13.99
CA CYS A 58 -0.51 -0.84 14.18
C CYS A 58 -0.05 -1.67 15.37
N SER A 59 1.17 -2.20 15.29
CA SER A 59 1.86 -2.87 16.39
C SER A 59 3.12 -2.12 16.76
N ARG A 60 3.53 -2.21 18.03
CA ARG A 60 4.82 -1.71 18.48
C ARG A 60 5.49 -2.72 19.40
N LEU A 61 6.81 -2.77 19.31
CA LEU A 61 7.69 -3.60 20.14
C LEU A 61 9.02 -2.89 20.40
N ILE A 62 9.82 -3.48 21.28
CA ILE A 62 11.25 -3.16 21.43
C ILE A 62 12.02 -4.40 20.99
N THR A 63 13.00 -4.22 20.07
CA THR A 63 13.82 -5.33 19.57
C THR A 63 14.68 -5.97 20.67
N PRO A 64 15.15 -7.21 20.49
CA PRO A 64 16.09 -7.83 21.43
C PRO A 64 17.40 -7.04 21.46
N PRO A 65 18.20 -7.18 22.55
CA PRO A 65 19.44 -6.44 22.73
C PRO A 65 20.54 -6.81 21.73
N CYS A 66 20.46 -7.98 21.11
CA CYS A 66 21.34 -8.46 20.05
C CYS A 66 20.71 -9.63 19.30
N GLY A 67 21.27 -9.94 18.13
CA GLY A 67 20.83 -11.06 17.29
C GLY A 67 19.83 -10.65 16.23
N PHE A 68 18.83 -11.48 15.97
CA PHE A 68 17.84 -11.26 14.93
C PHE A 68 16.43 -11.18 15.50
N LEU A 69 15.63 -10.32 14.90
CA LEU A 69 14.18 -10.25 15.10
C LEU A 69 13.50 -10.77 13.83
N THR A 70 12.74 -11.84 13.94
CA THR A 70 11.90 -12.37 12.85
C THR A 70 10.46 -11.95 13.09
N LEU A 71 9.86 -11.35 12.07
CA LEU A 71 8.45 -11.01 12.01
C LEU A 71 7.82 -11.78 10.86
N SER A 72 6.75 -12.53 11.13
CA SER A 72 6.03 -13.24 10.08
C SER A 72 4.52 -13.21 10.31
N SER A 73 3.76 -13.31 9.24
CA SER A 73 2.32 -13.44 9.29
C SER A 73 1.82 -14.13 8.04
N THR A 74 0.67 -14.79 8.16
CA THR A 74 -0.09 -15.36 7.04
C THR A 74 -1.57 -15.14 7.30
N ALA A 75 -2.30 -14.76 6.24
CA ALA A 75 -3.74 -14.66 6.24
C ALA A 75 -4.31 -15.31 4.98
N VAL A 76 -5.59 -15.71 5.02
CA VAL A 76 -6.33 -16.16 3.83
C VAL A 76 -7.59 -15.31 3.71
N LEU A 77 -7.82 -14.76 2.52
CA LEU A 77 -8.95 -13.92 2.21
C LEU A 77 -9.77 -14.49 1.05
N ALA A 78 -11.10 -14.39 1.14
CA ALA A 78 -12.00 -14.63 0.02
C ALA A 78 -12.11 -13.35 -0.81
N VAL A 79 -11.35 -13.27 -1.90
CA VAL A 79 -11.36 -12.10 -2.79
C VAL A 79 -12.17 -12.38 -4.06
N ALA A 80 -12.63 -11.32 -4.73
CA ALA A 80 -13.23 -11.46 -6.05
C ALA A 80 -12.23 -12.14 -7.00
N GLY A 81 -12.71 -13.13 -7.77
CA GLY A 81 -11.87 -13.86 -8.72
C GLY A 81 -11.62 -13.07 -10.01
N ASP A 82 -12.41 -12.03 -10.24
CA ASP A 82 -12.31 -11.17 -11.41
C ASP A 82 -11.49 -9.90 -11.10
N PRO A 83 -10.87 -9.30 -12.12
CA PRO A 83 -10.22 -8.01 -11.97
C PRO A 83 -11.19 -6.92 -11.48
N GLU A 84 -10.65 -5.96 -10.72
CA GLU A 84 -11.43 -4.80 -10.26
C GLU A 84 -12.13 -4.09 -11.43
N VAL A 85 -13.46 -3.99 -11.37
CA VAL A 85 -14.24 -3.29 -12.40
C VAL A 85 -14.24 -1.80 -12.12
N PRO A 86 -13.70 -0.98 -13.02
CA PRO A 86 -13.75 0.46 -12.89
C PRO A 86 -15.20 0.98 -12.93
N SER A 87 -15.58 1.81 -11.93
CA SER A 87 -16.86 2.53 -12.00
C SER A 87 -16.76 3.66 -13.02
N LEU A 88 -17.62 3.67 -14.03
CA LEU A 88 -17.62 4.69 -15.08
C LEU A 88 -18.25 6.01 -14.62
N ASP A 89 -19.24 5.96 -13.71
CA ASP A 89 -20.01 7.12 -13.24
C ASP A 89 -19.37 7.77 -12.00
N SER A 90 -18.08 8.09 -12.09
CA SER A 90 -17.33 8.64 -10.96
C SER A 90 -17.01 10.11 -11.22
N TYR A 91 -17.88 11.00 -10.77
CA TYR A 91 -17.68 12.45 -10.87
C TYR A 91 -16.68 12.96 -9.83
N GLN A 92 -16.06 14.09 -10.13
CA GLN A 92 -15.25 14.85 -9.18
C GLN A 92 -16.16 15.82 -8.42
N SER A 93 -16.20 15.69 -7.08
CA SER A 93 -16.93 16.63 -6.23
C SER A 93 -16.22 17.99 -6.20
N PRO A 94 -16.95 19.12 -6.17
CA PRO A 94 -16.39 20.42 -5.78
C PRO A 94 -15.77 20.31 -4.37
N VAL A 95 -14.76 21.14 -4.08
CA VAL A 95 -14.04 21.08 -2.80
C VAL A 95 -14.95 21.38 -1.61
N GLU A 96 -15.89 22.32 -1.80
CA GLU A 96 -16.89 22.72 -0.80
C GLU A 96 -17.90 21.63 -0.43
N ASP A 97 -18.07 20.63 -1.30
CA ASP A 97 -19.00 19.52 -1.11
C ASP A 97 -18.31 18.23 -0.60
N LEU A 98 -16.99 18.29 -0.36
CA LEU A 98 -16.23 17.14 0.12
C LEU A 98 -16.49 16.88 1.62
N PRO A 99 -16.60 15.59 2.04
CA PRO A 99 -16.59 15.25 3.46
C PRO A 99 -15.33 15.73 4.17
N ASP A 100 -15.45 16.15 5.43
CA ASP A 100 -14.32 16.67 6.22
C ASP A 100 -13.13 15.72 6.28
N GLU A 101 -13.39 14.41 6.37
CA GLU A 101 -12.35 13.38 6.38
C GLU A 101 -11.55 13.29 5.08
N CYS A 102 -12.04 13.85 3.97
CA CYS A 102 -11.33 13.89 2.70
C CYS A 102 -10.39 15.09 2.58
N LEU A 103 -10.62 16.18 3.31
CA LEU A 103 -9.92 17.45 3.13
C LEU A 103 -8.42 17.34 3.36
N GLN A 104 -7.98 16.54 4.34
CA GLN A 104 -6.56 16.29 4.59
C GLN A 104 -5.83 15.65 3.39
N PHE A 105 -6.55 14.97 2.51
CA PHE A 105 -6.03 14.30 1.32
C PHE A 105 -6.02 15.19 0.06
N LEU A 106 -6.33 16.48 0.20
CA LEU A 106 -6.08 17.52 -0.79
C LEU A 106 -4.73 18.23 -0.58
N LEU A 107 -4.20 18.16 0.64
CA LEU A 107 -3.03 18.92 1.04
C LEU A 107 -1.73 18.21 0.67
N GLY A 108 -0.66 18.97 0.46
CA GLY A 108 0.68 18.43 0.32
C GLY A 108 1.13 17.66 1.55
N SER A 109 2.04 16.71 1.36
CA SER A 109 2.60 15.89 2.43
C SER A 109 4.08 15.61 2.17
N ARG A 110 4.76 14.83 3.06
CA ARG A 110 6.22 14.67 3.02
C ARG A 110 6.77 14.30 1.64
N TYR A 111 6.09 13.41 0.92
CA TYR A 111 6.53 12.92 -0.40
C TYR A 111 5.68 13.43 -1.57
N CYS A 112 4.60 14.18 -1.30
CA CYS A 112 3.67 14.67 -2.30
C CYS A 112 3.62 16.20 -2.26
N GLU A 113 4.57 16.85 -2.95
CA GLU A 113 4.70 18.29 -3.02
C GLU A 113 3.72 18.87 -4.06
N THR A 114 2.49 19.13 -3.65
CA THR A 114 1.44 19.66 -4.52
C THR A 114 1.75 21.07 -5.02
N ASP A 115 2.42 21.88 -4.22
CA ASP A 115 2.85 23.24 -4.52
C ASP A 115 3.83 23.29 -5.70
N LEU A 116 4.78 22.34 -5.77
CA LEU A 116 5.75 22.27 -6.85
C LEU A 116 5.16 21.72 -8.15
N LEU A 117 4.08 20.92 -8.07
CA LEU A 117 3.47 20.25 -9.21
C LEU A 117 2.19 20.92 -9.72
N SER A 118 1.62 21.91 -9.00
CA SER A 118 0.32 22.49 -9.31
C SER A 118 0.26 23.08 -10.73
N ASN A 119 1.22 23.92 -11.10
CA ASN A 119 1.23 24.53 -12.44
C ASN A 119 1.33 23.49 -13.56
N VAL A 120 2.16 22.48 -13.37
CA VAL A 120 2.34 21.37 -14.32
C VAL A 120 1.04 20.56 -14.43
N ALA A 121 0.41 20.22 -13.31
CA ALA A 121 -0.83 19.47 -13.29
C ALA A 121 -1.95 20.20 -14.06
N TRP A 122 -2.13 21.49 -13.81
CA TRP A 122 -3.14 22.29 -14.51
C TRP A 122 -2.86 22.45 -16.00
N GLN A 123 -1.59 22.63 -16.39
CA GLN A 123 -1.22 22.67 -17.80
C GLN A 123 -1.52 21.36 -18.54
N MET A 124 -1.25 20.22 -17.89
CA MET A 124 -1.39 18.91 -18.51
C MET A 124 -2.83 18.38 -18.47
N PHE A 125 -3.55 18.60 -17.38
CA PHE A 125 -4.83 17.94 -17.11
C PHE A 125 -6.00 18.89 -16.95
N GLY A 126 -5.79 20.21 -16.99
CA GLY A 126 -6.86 21.22 -16.83
C GLY A 126 -8.02 21.07 -17.81
N ASN A 127 -7.75 20.61 -19.02
CA ASN A 127 -8.75 20.42 -20.08
C ASN A 127 -9.27 18.98 -20.18
N THR A 128 -8.82 18.03 -19.32
CA THR A 128 -9.38 16.69 -19.30
C THR A 128 -10.77 16.68 -18.66
N PRO A 129 -11.69 15.78 -19.07
CA PRO A 129 -12.99 15.67 -18.42
C PRO A 129 -12.82 15.39 -16.92
N LEU A 130 -13.71 16.00 -16.11
CA LEU A 130 -13.70 15.85 -14.65
C LEU A 130 -13.98 14.40 -14.21
N GLY A 131 -13.54 14.05 -13.01
CA GLY A 131 -13.77 12.76 -12.40
C GLY A 131 -12.80 11.68 -12.88
N ARG A 132 -13.30 10.45 -13.03
CA ARG A 132 -12.49 9.29 -13.37
C ARG A 132 -11.62 9.48 -14.63
N PRO A 133 -12.10 10.09 -15.73
CA PRO A 133 -11.25 10.30 -16.91
C PRO A 133 -10.00 11.14 -16.62
N ARG A 134 -10.10 12.14 -15.73
CA ARG A 134 -8.95 12.96 -15.31
C ARG A 134 -7.95 12.14 -14.50
N VAL A 135 -8.43 11.36 -13.52
CA VAL A 135 -7.54 10.50 -12.72
C VAL A 135 -6.89 9.44 -13.61
N GLN A 136 -7.62 8.86 -14.56
CA GLN A 136 -7.05 7.90 -15.50
C GLN A 136 -5.99 8.55 -16.40
N ALA A 137 -6.23 9.77 -16.89
CA ALA A 137 -5.24 10.50 -17.68
C ALA A 137 -3.95 10.78 -16.88
N ILE A 138 -4.08 11.05 -15.56
CA ILE A 138 -2.93 11.16 -14.65
C ILE A 138 -2.21 9.83 -14.54
N CYS A 139 -2.93 8.70 -14.31
CA CYS A 139 -2.33 7.36 -14.26
C CYS A 139 -1.60 7.02 -15.56
N ASP A 140 -2.23 7.27 -16.71
CA ASP A 140 -1.65 7.02 -18.04
C ASP A 140 -0.37 7.82 -18.27
N TYR A 141 -0.35 9.07 -17.81
CA TYR A 141 0.84 9.90 -17.86
C TYR A 141 1.96 9.34 -16.97
N VAL A 142 1.66 9.08 -15.69
CA VAL A 142 2.65 8.57 -14.73
C VAL A 142 3.22 7.22 -15.21
N HIS A 143 2.36 6.34 -15.70
CA HIS A 143 2.76 5.04 -16.24
C HIS A 143 3.76 5.15 -17.40
N ARG A 144 3.53 6.08 -18.32
CA ARG A 144 4.43 6.30 -19.47
C ARG A 144 5.67 7.10 -19.12
N HIS A 145 5.58 8.00 -18.14
CA HIS A 145 6.64 8.93 -17.78
C HIS A 145 7.72 8.29 -16.91
N VAL A 146 7.33 7.40 -16.00
CA VAL A 146 8.23 6.80 -15.03
C VAL A 146 8.68 5.42 -15.51
N VAL A 147 9.98 5.19 -15.55
CA VAL A 147 10.58 3.88 -15.80
C VAL A 147 10.77 3.16 -14.47
N PHE A 148 10.26 1.93 -14.38
CA PHE A 148 10.39 1.12 -13.18
C PHE A 148 11.79 0.52 -13.05
N ASP A 149 12.51 0.84 -11.97
CA ASP A 149 13.85 0.31 -11.71
C ASP A 149 14.11 0.18 -10.20
N TYR A 150 14.22 -1.05 -9.70
CA TYR A 150 14.57 -1.33 -8.30
C TYR A 150 15.96 -0.82 -7.90
N GLN A 151 16.91 -0.77 -8.82
CA GLN A 151 18.25 -0.28 -8.53
C GLN A 151 18.28 1.22 -8.28
N GLN A 152 17.28 1.93 -8.75
CA GLN A 152 17.08 3.36 -8.51
C GLN A 152 16.18 3.65 -7.30
N ALA A 153 15.77 2.61 -6.55
CA ALA A 153 14.98 2.81 -5.35
C ALA A 153 15.74 3.63 -4.31
N ARG A 154 15.13 4.71 -3.84
CA ARG A 154 15.67 5.49 -2.71
C ARG A 154 14.53 5.98 -1.80
N PRO A 155 14.68 5.84 -0.47
CA PRO A 155 13.62 6.15 0.48
C PRO A 155 13.26 7.64 0.55
N THR A 156 14.12 8.52 0.05
CA THR A 156 13.93 9.97 0.10
C THR A 156 13.24 10.56 -1.12
N ARG A 157 13.07 9.80 -2.23
CA ARG A 157 12.50 10.33 -3.47
C ARG A 157 11.08 10.82 -3.26
N THR A 158 10.83 12.05 -3.72
CA THR A 158 9.53 12.72 -3.65
C THR A 158 8.79 12.65 -4.98
N ALA A 159 7.53 13.08 -5.01
CA ALA A 159 6.74 13.18 -6.23
C ALA A 159 7.37 14.14 -7.26
N PHE A 160 7.88 15.28 -6.81
CA PHE A 160 8.54 16.24 -7.69
C PHE A 160 9.85 15.69 -8.25
N GLU A 161 10.65 14.99 -7.44
CA GLU A 161 11.87 14.32 -7.93
C GLU A 161 11.53 13.21 -8.92
N THR A 162 10.48 12.40 -8.65
CA THR A 162 10.00 11.38 -9.59
C THR A 162 9.57 11.99 -10.92
N PHE A 163 8.85 13.12 -10.88
CA PHE A 163 8.47 13.87 -12.08
C PHE A 163 9.70 14.33 -12.88
N ARG A 164 10.73 14.78 -12.21
CA ARG A 164 11.95 15.29 -12.88
C ARG A 164 12.88 14.19 -13.40
N GLU A 165 12.98 13.09 -12.65
CA GLU A 165 13.94 12.02 -12.95
C GLU A 165 13.34 10.97 -13.90
N GLY A 166 12.03 10.80 -13.93
CA GLY A 166 11.35 9.83 -14.79
C GLY A 166 11.69 8.37 -14.45
N VAL A 167 12.11 8.08 -13.22
CA VAL A 167 12.47 6.74 -12.77
C VAL A 167 12.03 6.51 -11.32
N GLY A 168 11.66 5.27 -10.96
CA GLY A 168 11.27 4.96 -9.59
C GLY A 168 10.71 3.56 -9.42
N VAL A 169 10.18 3.30 -8.21
CA VAL A 169 9.48 2.06 -7.84
C VAL A 169 8.00 2.32 -7.59
N CYS A 170 7.20 1.31 -7.29
CA CYS A 170 5.74 1.43 -7.10
C CYS A 170 5.34 2.60 -6.20
N ARG A 171 6.07 2.84 -5.10
CA ARG A 171 5.88 3.98 -4.21
C ARG A 171 5.98 5.32 -4.93
N ASP A 172 6.96 5.48 -5.80
CA ASP A 172 7.26 6.74 -6.49
C ASP A 172 6.17 7.03 -7.54
N TYR A 173 5.69 6.02 -8.25
CA TYR A 173 4.51 6.13 -9.13
C TYR A 173 3.26 6.60 -8.37
N ALA A 174 2.99 5.97 -7.22
CA ALA A 174 1.84 6.34 -6.40
C ALA A 174 1.95 7.77 -5.87
N HIS A 175 3.12 8.19 -5.37
CA HIS A 175 3.34 9.56 -4.88
C HIS A 175 3.13 10.61 -5.97
N LEU A 176 3.66 10.38 -7.18
CA LEU A 176 3.49 11.31 -8.29
C LEU A 176 2.01 11.43 -8.68
N ALA A 177 1.30 10.30 -8.80
CA ALA A 177 -0.12 10.32 -9.12
C ALA A 177 -0.96 11.02 -8.02
N VAL A 178 -0.68 10.74 -6.75
CA VAL A 178 -1.33 11.39 -5.59
C VAL A 178 -1.11 12.90 -5.63
N ALA A 179 0.12 13.36 -5.83
CA ALA A 179 0.43 14.79 -5.87
C ALA A 179 -0.27 15.49 -7.03
N LEU A 180 -0.30 14.88 -8.22
CA LEU A 180 -1.01 15.41 -9.38
C LEU A 180 -2.53 15.46 -9.19
N CYS A 181 -3.14 14.40 -8.60
CA CYS A 181 -4.56 14.39 -8.25
C CYS A 181 -4.92 15.51 -7.28
N ARG A 182 -4.15 15.66 -6.20
CA ARG A 182 -4.38 16.72 -5.21
C ARG A 182 -4.23 18.12 -5.81
N ALA A 183 -3.21 18.32 -6.65
CA ALA A 183 -3.04 19.57 -7.39
C ALA A 183 -4.23 19.90 -8.31
N MET A 184 -5.01 18.88 -8.72
CA MET A 184 -6.24 19.02 -9.50
C MET A 184 -7.52 19.04 -8.63
N ASN A 185 -7.39 19.28 -7.31
CA ASN A 185 -8.49 19.31 -6.35
C ASN A 185 -9.23 17.96 -6.22
N ILE A 186 -8.53 16.85 -6.40
CA ILE A 186 -9.07 15.51 -6.21
C ILE A 186 -8.43 14.93 -4.95
N PRO A 187 -9.19 14.63 -3.88
CA PRO A 187 -8.62 13.96 -2.71
C PRO A 187 -8.02 12.62 -3.12
N ALA A 188 -6.77 12.42 -2.76
CA ALA A 188 -6.04 11.20 -3.07
C ALA A 188 -5.20 10.74 -1.88
N ARG A 189 -5.26 9.43 -1.57
CA ARG A 189 -4.52 8.82 -0.46
C ARG A 189 -3.67 7.66 -0.92
N TYR A 190 -2.50 7.57 -0.35
CA TYR A 190 -1.54 6.51 -0.60
C TYR A 190 -1.97 5.23 0.11
N CYS A 191 -1.77 4.09 -0.54
CA CYS A 191 -2.09 2.76 -0.05
C CYS A 191 -0.89 1.82 -0.20
N SER A 192 -0.75 0.90 0.75
CA SER A 192 0.25 -0.15 0.72
C SER A 192 -0.37 -1.50 1.10
N GLY A 193 0.12 -2.58 0.49
CA GLY A 193 -0.38 -3.93 0.76
C GLY A 193 0.09 -4.93 -0.28
N TYR A 194 -0.73 -5.94 -0.56
CA TYR A 194 -0.45 -6.98 -1.53
C TYR A 194 -1.23 -6.77 -2.82
N ILE A 195 -0.63 -7.17 -3.94
CA ILE A 195 -1.30 -7.31 -5.23
C ILE A 195 -0.85 -8.64 -5.83
N SER A 196 -1.78 -9.54 -6.11
CA SER A 196 -1.45 -10.86 -6.66
C SER A 196 -1.09 -10.78 -8.14
N ASP A 197 -0.38 -11.80 -8.63
CA ASP A 197 -0.08 -11.99 -10.05
C ASP A 197 -1.12 -12.86 -10.76
N VAL A 198 -2.26 -13.12 -10.12
CA VAL A 198 -3.37 -13.87 -10.73
C VAL A 198 -3.84 -13.16 -11.99
N GLY A 199 -3.95 -13.94 -13.07
CA GLY A 199 -4.34 -13.44 -14.40
C GLY A 199 -3.20 -12.85 -15.23
N LEU A 200 -1.97 -12.81 -14.72
CA LEU A 200 -0.80 -12.42 -15.50
C LEU A 200 -0.07 -13.64 -16.08
N PRO A 201 0.59 -13.48 -17.23
CA PRO A 201 1.45 -14.53 -17.77
C PRO A 201 2.79 -14.59 -17.01
N PRO A 202 3.36 -15.80 -16.78
CA PRO A 202 4.72 -15.95 -16.25
C PRO A 202 5.78 -15.43 -17.27
N PRO A 203 7.02 -15.13 -16.85
CA PRO A 203 7.58 -15.35 -15.50
C PRO A 203 7.19 -14.24 -14.53
N TYR A 204 6.97 -14.60 -13.26
CA TYR A 204 6.67 -13.65 -12.19
C TYR A 204 7.96 -13.13 -11.55
N ALA A 205 7.99 -11.83 -11.24
CA ALA A 205 9.03 -11.26 -10.39
C ALA A 205 8.87 -11.77 -8.94
N PRO A 206 9.93 -11.75 -8.12
CA PRO A 206 9.77 -11.98 -6.70
C PRO A 206 8.69 -11.08 -6.12
N MET A 207 7.79 -11.66 -5.31
CA MET A 207 6.69 -10.90 -4.70
C MET A 207 7.21 -9.86 -3.73
N ASP A 208 6.60 -8.68 -3.75
CA ASP A 208 6.90 -7.54 -2.87
C ASP A 208 5.60 -6.93 -2.36
N PHE A 209 5.70 -6.15 -1.29
CA PHE A 209 4.62 -5.24 -0.96
C PHE A 209 4.48 -4.18 -2.04
N CYS A 210 3.25 -3.91 -2.42
CA CYS A 210 2.93 -2.98 -3.48
C CYS A 210 2.40 -1.66 -2.93
N ALA A 211 2.56 -0.61 -3.72
CA ALA A 211 1.96 0.67 -3.49
C ALA A 211 1.03 1.05 -4.64
N TRP A 212 -0.11 1.65 -4.28
CA TRP A 212 -1.09 2.24 -5.19
C TRP A 212 -1.71 3.46 -4.51
N PHE A 213 -2.75 4.02 -5.07
CA PHE A 213 -3.48 5.08 -4.41
C PHE A 213 -4.99 4.93 -4.58
N GLU A 214 -5.74 5.63 -3.76
CA GLU A 214 -7.17 5.79 -3.91
C GLU A 214 -7.50 7.27 -4.10
N ALA A 215 -8.45 7.54 -5.02
CA ALA A 215 -9.00 8.87 -5.25
C ALA A 215 -10.48 8.90 -4.84
N TRP A 216 -10.93 10.02 -4.26
CA TRP A 216 -12.32 10.23 -3.89
C TRP A 216 -13.11 10.71 -5.09
N LEU A 217 -13.96 9.83 -5.61
CA LEU A 217 -14.78 10.08 -6.79
C LEU A 217 -16.17 9.46 -6.60
N GLY A 218 -17.22 10.20 -6.96
CA GLY A 218 -18.60 9.71 -6.87
C GLY A 218 -19.01 9.33 -5.43
N GLY A 219 -18.53 10.09 -4.43
CA GLY A 219 -18.85 9.88 -3.02
C GLY A 219 -18.16 8.69 -2.36
N ARG A 220 -17.09 8.13 -2.94
CA ARG A 220 -16.34 7.01 -2.40
C ARG A 220 -14.87 6.98 -2.81
N TRP A 221 -14.05 6.29 -2.05
CA TRP A 221 -12.67 5.98 -2.42
C TRP A 221 -12.63 4.90 -3.50
N GLN A 222 -11.85 5.14 -4.56
CA GLN A 222 -11.66 4.22 -5.69
C GLN A 222 -10.17 4.00 -5.92
N ALA A 223 -9.77 2.73 -6.06
CA ALA A 223 -8.38 2.35 -6.27
C ALA A 223 -7.90 2.65 -7.71
N PHE A 224 -6.65 3.10 -7.79
CA PHE A 224 -5.92 3.34 -9.03
C PHE A 224 -4.47 2.90 -8.85
N ASP A 225 -3.90 2.29 -9.87
CA ASP A 225 -2.54 1.75 -9.84
C ASP A 225 -1.74 2.29 -11.04
N PRO A 226 -1.02 3.40 -10.88
CA PRO A 226 -0.30 4.01 -11.98
C PRO A 226 0.92 3.20 -12.45
N ARG A 227 1.45 2.28 -11.61
CA ARG A 227 2.54 1.41 -12.03
C ARG A 227 2.07 0.34 -13.01
N ASN A 228 1.03 -0.40 -12.66
CA ASN A 228 0.50 -1.47 -13.51
C ASN A 228 -0.43 -0.91 -14.60
N ASN A 229 -1.16 0.15 -14.29
CA ASN A 229 -2.14 0.84 -15.13
C ASN A 229 -3.14 -0.10 -15.82
N ALA A 230 -3.51 -1.15 -15.13
CA ALA A 230 -4.44 -2.18 -15.55
C ALA A 230 -5.23 -2.70 -14.34
N PRO A 231 -6.47 -3.16 -14.54
CA PRO A 231 -7.22 -3.85 -13.49
C PRO A 231 -6.44 -5.09 -13.01
N ARG A 232 -6.40 -5.28 -11.70
CA ARG A 232 -5.71 -6.42 -11.06
C ARG A 232 -6.71 -7.22 -10.23
N THR A 233 -6.39 -8.48 -10.04
CA THR A 233 -7.12 -9.39 -9.15
C THR A 233 -6.37 -9.52 -7.83
N GLY A 234 -7.10 -9.61 -6.71
CA GLY A 234 -6.47 -9.91 -5.42
C GLY A 234 -5.59 -8.80 -4.85
N ARG A 235 -6.13 -7.58 -4.79
CA ARG A 235 -5.54 -6.46 -4.06
C ARG A 235 -5.96 -6.54 -2.59
N VAL A 236 -4.99 -6.57 -1.67
CA VAL A 236 -5.24 -6.62 -0.22
C VAL A 236 -4.54 -5.44 0.47
N LEU A 237 -5.33 -4.53 1.01
CA LEU A 237 -4.86 -3.35 1.73
C LEU A 237 -4.29 -3.74 3.10
N MET A 238 -3.14 -3.19 3.46
CA MET A 238 -2.55 -3.24 4.79
C MET A 238 -2.65 -1.89 5.50
N ALA A 239 -2.23 -0.82 4.82
CA ALA A 239 -2.27 0.52 5.40
C ALA A 239 -2.53 1.59 4.34
N ARG A 240 -3.08 2.72 4.79
CA ARG A 240 -3.34 3.90 3.98
C ARG A 240 -3.03 5.18 4.75
N GLY A 241 -2.65 6.25 4.03
CA GLY A 241 -2.30 7.53 4.63
C GLY A 241 -2.11 8.60 3.57
N ARG A 242 -1.52 9.72 3.92
CA ARG A 242 -1.27 10.81 2.96
C ARG A 242 -0.16 10.46 1.97
N ASP A 243 0.88 9.79 2.45
CA ASP A 243 2.00 9.26 1.65
C ASP A 243 2.73 8.17 2.43
N ALA A 244 3.87 7.68 1.93
CA ALA A 244 4.62 6.60 2.55
C ALA A 244 5.20 6.93 3.95
N ALA A 245 5.25 8.20 4.36
CA ALA A 245 5.65 8.54 5.73
C ALA A 245 4.60 8.12 6.77
N ASP A 246 3.33 8.15 6.38
CA ASP A 246 2.23 7.73 7.25
C ASP A 246 2.02 6.21 7.28
N VAL A 247 2.53 5.46 6.27
CA VAL A 247 2.25 4.01 6.08
C VAL A 247 3.52 3.17 5.95
N ALA A 248 4.58 3.54 6.63
CA ALA A 248 5.79 2.73 6.65
C ALA A 248 5.52 1.36 7.29
N LEU A 249 5.83 0.28 6.55
CA LEU A 249 5.66 -1.11 7.03
C LEU A 249 6.37 -1.36 8.35
N SER A 250 7.57 -0.76 8.50
CA SER A 250 8.31 -0.71 9.76
C SER A 250 9.03 0.62 9.92
N ASN A 251 8.88 1.24 11.08
CA ASN A 251 9.68 2.38 11.52
C ASN A 251 10.50 1.97 12.72
N ALA A 252 11.82 2.01 12.61
CA ALA A 252 12.74 1.73 13.70
C ALA A 252 13.39 3.03 14.20
N PHE A 253 13.43 3.20 15.52
CA PHE A 253 14.04 4.35 16.17
C PHE A 253 15.49 4.05 16.58
N GLY A 254 16.23 3.41 15.69
CA GLY A 254 17.63 3.01 15.81
C GLY A 254 18.06 2.05 14.71
N PRO A 255 19.33 1.61 14.68
CA PRO A 255 19.83 0.75 13.64
C PRO A 255 19.24 -0.67 13.73
N THR A 256 18.43 -1.02 12.74
CA THR A 256 17.82 -2.36 12.58
C THR A 256 17.77 -2.71 11.09
N PRO A 257 18.94 -2.99 10.46
CA PRO A 257 18.97 -3.30 9.05
C PRO A 257 18.17 -4.58 8.75
N LEU A 258 17.43 -4.53 7.63
CA LEU A 258 16.66 -5.67 7.14
C LEU A 258 17.63 -6.71 6.54
N ALA A 259 17.63 -7.92 7.08
CA ALA A 259 18.51 -9.02 6.67
C ALA A 259 17.80 -10.02 5.73
N LYS A 260 16.47 -10.19 5.86
CA LYS A 260 15.66 -11.03 4.99
C LYS A 260 14.31 -10.38 4.74
N PHE A 261 13.85 -10.52 3.51
CA PHE A 261 12.56 -10.00 3.07
C PHE A 261 11.89 -11.03 2.15
N THR A 262 10.74 -11.53 2.55
CA THR A 262 9.94 -12.46 1.75
C THR A 262 8.49 -12.06 1.85
N VAL A 263 7.79 -11.99 0.73
CA VAL A 263 6.36 -11.70 0.64
C VAL A 263 5.68 -12.80 -0.17
N VAL A 264 4.47 -13.16 0.21
CA VAL A 264 3.63 -14.15 -0.47
C VAL A 264 2.27 -13.51 -0.77
N CYS A 265 1.80 -13.68 -1.99
CA CYS A 265 0.45 -13.29 -2.41
C CYS A 265 0.03 -14.20 -3.57
N GLU A 266 -0.61 -15.33 -3.26
CA GLU A 266 -0.89 -16.39 -4.22
C GLU A 266 -2.26 -17.04 -3.96
N PRO A 267 -2.88 -17.69 -4.97
CA PRO A 267 -4.08 -18.49 -4.75
C PRO A 267 -3.86 -19.54 -3.65
N ASP A 268 -4.84 -19.68 -2.76
CA ASP A 268 -4.84 -20.74 -1.75
C ASP A 268 -5.64 -21.93 -2.31
N GLU A 269 -4.91 -22.92 -2.83
CA GLU A 269 -5.49 -24.09 -3.51
C GLU A 269 -5.96 -25.19 -2.54
N GLU A 270 -5.70 -25.05 -1.23
CA GLU A 270 -6.01 -26.09 -0.23
C GLU A 270 -7.20 -25.72 0.67
N PRO A 271 -8.46 -26.06 0.30
CA PRO A 271 -9.59 -25.90 1.22
C PRO A 271 -9.55 -26.85 2.44
N GLU A 272 -8.77 -27.95 2.39
CA GLU A 272 -8.73 -28.93 3.48
C GLU A 272 -7.72 -28.62 4.61
N SER A 273 -6.75 -27.74 4.39
CA SER A 273 -5.72 -27.46 5.41
C SER A 273 -6.15 -26.49 6.53
N LEU A 274 -7.23 -25.76 6.33
CA LEU A 274 -7.72 -24.75 7.30
C LEU A 274 -8.16 -25.37 8.63
N ALA A 275 -8.81 -26.54 8.60
CA ALA A 275 -9.25 -27.26 9.81
C ALA A 275 -8.07 -27.89 10.57
N VAL A 276 -7.04 -28.36 9.87
CA VAL A 276 -5.89 -29.05 10.45
C VAL A 276 -4.93 -28.05 11.10
N ARG A 277 -4.72 -26.87 10.50
CA ARG A 277 -3.83 -25.83 11.05
C ARG A 277 -4.42 -25.11 12.26
N ALA A 278 -5.75 -24.91 12.30
CA ALA A 278 -6.43 -24.37 13.47
C ALA A 278 -6.29 -25.30 14.70
N VAL A 279 -6.31 -26.62 14.51
CA VAL A 279 -6.13 -27.60 15.59
C VAL A 279 -4.68 -27.69 16.05
N ALA A 280 -3.71 -27.60 15.14
CA ALA A 280 -2.28 -27.63 15.49
C ALA A 280 -1.83 -26.39 16.28
N SER A 281 -2.43 -25.23 16.03
CA SER A 281 -2.14 -23.98 16.76
C SER A 281 -2.78 -23.91 18.16
N MET A 282 -3.69 -24.84 18.49
CA MET A 282 -4.33 -24.93 19.82
C MET A 282 -3.64 -25.95 20.74
N GLN A 283 -2.66 -26.71 20.25
CA GLN A 283 -1.95 -27.74 21.00
C GLN A 283 -0.45 -27.44 21.22
N GLY A 284 0.02 -26.21 20.91
CA GLY A 284 1.41 -25.78 21.11
C GLY A 284 1.57 -24.69 22.16
#